data_8c99f876bd95edacb89f474b2fbe05a3
#
_entry.id   8c99f876bd95edacb89f474b2fbe05a3
#
_cell.length_a   1.000
_cell.length_b   1.000
_cell.length_c   1.000
_cell.angle_alpha   90.00
_cell.angle_beta   90.00
_cell.angle_gamma   90.00
#
_symmetry.space_group_name_H-M   'P 1'
#
loop_
_entity.id
_entity.type
_entity.pdbx_description
1 polymer ?
#
loop_
_entity_poly.entity_id
_entity_poly.type
_entity_poly.pdbx_seq_one_letter_code
_entity_poly.pdbx_strand_id
1 'polypeptide(L)'
;PNFMGKNVPITIMLKYEASPDKVNIWPVGGGYWWHSREDTLDKVDFANALRDANINAEMICEVANSSQLPVDILSYMGETRRMLQEIQCGLEGEFDLSPVFPHLDILQEKAQQFCRALEGRTDTDREIKKIAGDLVNMNFNYSDPYNYDRLSLPATFPKLRAAMGVTRDNADDKSYLFIYTDFLRQRNRLVDMM
;
A
#
# COMPACT_ATOMS: atom_id res chain seq x y z
N PRO A 1 9.13 -5.06 -4.75
CA PRO A 1 9.14 -3.81 -3.99
C PRO A 1 9.63 -2.63 -4.83
N ASN A 2 10.73 -2.78 -5.58
CA ASN A 2 11.30 -1.71 -6.41
C ASN A 2 10.44 -1.27 -7.61
N PHE A 3 9.40 -2.01 -7.93
CA PHE A 3 8.51 -1.70 -9.06
C PHE A 3 7.28 -0.90 -8.65
N MET A 4 6.93 -0.85 -7.37
CA MET A 4 5.73 -0.13 -6.90
C MET A 4 5.78 1.37 -7.22
N GLY A 5 6.96 1.99 -7.19
CA GLY A 5 7.14 3.39 -7.59
C GLY A 5 7.34 3.63 -9.09
N LYS A 6 7.25 2.60 -9.95
CA LYS A 6 7.51 2.69 -11.38
C LYS A 6 6.25 2.69 -12.26
N ASN A 7 5.09 2.90 -11.68
CA ASN A 7 3.80 2.84 -12.39
C ASN A 7 3.55 1.48 -13.09
N VAL A 8 4.16 0.42 -12.59
CA VAL A 8 3.96 -0.94 -13.07
C VAL A 8 2.97 -1.63 -12.15
N PRO A 9 1.82 -2.06 -12.63
CA PRO A 9 0.88 -2.86 -11.83
C PRO A 9 1.58 -4.14 -11.38
N ILE A 10 1.66 -4.34 -10.07
CA ILE A 10 2.19 -5.58 -9.49
C ILE A 10 1.14 -6.10 -8.52
N THR A 11 0.77 -7.33 -8.73
CA THR A 11 -0.02 -8.09 -7.78
C THR A 11 0.82 -9.26 -7.28
N ILE A 12 0.93 -9.37 -5.97
CA ILE A 12 1.51 -10.53 -5.31
C ILE A 12 0.38 -11.19 -4.55
N MET A 13 -0.03 -12.37 -4.99
CA MET A 13 -0.99 -13.19 -4.26
C MET A 13 -0.24 -14.32 -3.56
N LEU A 14 -0.30 -14.28 -2.25
CA LEU A 14 0.26 -15.31 -1.39
C LEU A 14 -0.88 -15.82 -0.51
N LYS A 15 -1.26 -17.07 -0.66
CA LYS A 15 -2.11 -17.74 0.32
C LYS A 15 -1.24 -18.31 1.42
N TYR A 16 -1.54 -17.87 2.62
CA TYR A 16 -0.88 -18.30 3.82
C TYR A 16 -1.83 -19.15 4.65
N GLU A 17 -1.44 -20.39 4.90
CA GLU A 17 -2.09 -21.28 5.86
C GLU A 17 -1.16 -21.49 7.05
N ALA A 18 -1.43 -20.79 8.16
CA ALA A 18 -0.73 -21.05 9.39
C ALA A 18 -1.20 -22.36 10.00
N SER A 19 -0.28 -23.30 10.23
CA SER A 19 -0.56 -24.37 11.17
C SER A 19 -0.70 -23.77 12.57
N PRO A 20 -1.75 -24.10 13.33
CA PRO A 20 -1.95 -23.57 14.69
C PRO A 20 -0.75 -23.82 15.62
N ASP A 21 0.05 -24.83 15.34
CA ASP A 21 1.18 -25.28 16.16
C ASP A 21 2.53 -24.67 15.75
N LYS A 22 2.56 -23.84 14.69
CA LYS A 22 3.81 -23.24 14.19
C LYS A 22 3.79 -21.73 14.32
N VAL A 23 4.69 -21.23 15.13
CA VAL A 23 5.00 -19.80 15.16
C VAL A 23 5.71 -19.43 13.86
N ASN A 24 5.02 -18.72 12.99
CA ASN A 24 5.61 -18.19 11.77
C ASN A 24 6.35 -16.90 12.07
N ILE A 25 7.63 -16.93 11.83
CA ILE A 25 8.52 -15.78 12.01
C ILE A 25 8.38 -14.78 10.85
N TRP A 26 7.86 -15.23 9.70
CA TRP A 26 7.73 -14.40 8.49
C TRP A 26 6.30 -14.42 7.93
N PRO A 27 5.74 -13.25 7.57
CA PRO A 27 4.36 -13.15 7.08
C PRO A 27 4.12 -13.74 5.68
N VAL A 28 5.12 -14.31 5.03
CA VAL A 28 5.08 -14.84 3.66
C VAL A 28 5.31 -16.35 3.58
N GLY A 29 4.99 -17.09 4.60
CA GLY A 29 5.04 -18.56 4.58
C GLY A 29 6.44 -19.17 4.63
N GLY A 30 7.49 -18.38 4.77
CA GLY A 30 8.86 -18.86 4.96
C GLY A 30 9.02 -19.43 6.37
N GLY A 31 9.18 -20.74 6.49
CA GLY A 31 9.58 -21.36 7.74
C GLY A 31 11.07 -21.16 8.05
N TYR A 32 11.55 -21.85 9.09
CA TYR A 32 12.97 -21.78 9.50
C TYR A 32 13.96 -22.23 8.39
N TRP A 33 13.47 -22.96 7.41
CA TRP A 33 14.26 -23.47 6.25
C TRP A 33 14.52 -22.41 5.18
N TRP A 34 13.70 -21.34 5.13
CA TRP A 34 13.78 -20.33 4.08
C TRP A 34 15.16 -19.68 4.00
N HIS A 35 15.74 -19.66 2.80
CA HIS A 35 17.11 -19.20 2.52
C HIS A 35 18.22 -20.03 3.24
N SER A 36 17.95 -21.28 3.56
CA SER A 36 18.93 -22.21 4.14
C SER A 36 19.10 -23.46 3.27
N ARG A 37 19.99 -24.36 3.70
CA ARG A 37 20.18 -25.69 3.07
C ARG A 37 18.94 -26.58 3.18
N GLU A 38 18.09 -26.28 4.14
CA GLU A 38 16.86 -27.04 4.41
C GLU A 38 15.70 -26.57 3.53
N ASP A 39 15.90 -25.56 2.68
CA ASP A 39 14.91 -25.09 1.71
C ASP A 39 14.86 -26.02 0.50
N THR A 40 14.23 -27.15 0.72
CA THR A 40 14.17 -28.28 -0.19
C THR A 40 12.72 -28.54 -0.65
N LEU A 41 12.57 -29.31 -1.72
CA LEU A 41 11.27 -29.55 -2.39
C LEU A 41 10.20 -30.17 -1.48
N ASP A 42 10.60 -30.91 -0.45
CA ASP A 42 9.69 -31.49 0.55
C ASP A 42 8.97 -30.46 1.43
N LYS A 43 9.38 -29.20 1.40
CA LYS A 43 8.70 -28.08 2.07
C LYS A 43 7.58 -27.48 1.24
N VAL A 44 7.47 -27.87 -0.03
CA VAL A 44 6.44 -27.37 -0.94
C VAL A 44 5.18 -28.20 -0.83
N ASP A 45 4.07 -27.57 -0.47
CA ASP A 45 2.74 -28.15 -0.64
C ASP A 45 2.30 -27.97 -2.10
N PHE A 46 2.34 -29.06 -2.88
CA PHE A 46 2.02 -29.03 -4.30
C PHE A 46 0.56 -28.67 -4.58
N ALA A 47 -0.38 -29.02 -3.71
CA ALA A 47 -1.78 -28.66 -3.90
C ALA A 47 -1.98 -27.15 -3.75
N ASN A 48 -1.35 -26.54 -2.76
CA ASN A 48 -1.34 -25.09 -2.58
C ASN A 48 -0.59 -24.39 -3.71
N ALA A 49 0.57 -24.90 -4.12
CA ALA A 49 1.33 -24.32 -5.22
C ALA A 49 0.56 -24.35 -6.56
N LEU A 50 -0.12 -25.47 -6.86
CA LEU A 50 -0.96 -25.58 -8.06
C LEU A 50 -2.15 -24.62 -8.02
N ARG A 51 -2.84 -24.53 -6.88
CA ARG A 51 -3.94 -23.59 -6.70
C ARG A 51 -3.47 -22.15 -6.93
N ASP A 52 -2.37 -21.77 -6.31
CA ASP A 52 -1.83 -20.41 -6.40
C ASP A 52 -1.33 -20.10 -7.82
N ALA A 53 -0.75 -21.09 -8.51
CA ALA A 53 -0.38 -20.97 -9.92
C ALA A 53 -1.62 -20.75 -10.81
N ASN A 54 -2.71 -21.48 -10.59
CA ASN A 54 -3.95 -21.32 -11.34
C ASN A 54 -4.56 -19.93 -11.11
N ILE A 55 -4.64 -19.45 -9.87
CA ILE A 55 -5.14 -18.12 -9.55
C ILE A 55 -4.30 -17.05 -10.26
N ASN A 56 -2.97 -17.15 -10.20
CA ASN A 56 -2.10 -16.20 -10.87
C ASN A 56 -2.25 -16.26 -12.40
N ALA A 57 -2.40 -17.46 -12.98
CA ALA A 57 -2.63 -17.63 -14.42
C ALA A 57 -3.95 -16.99 -14.85
N GLU A 58 -5.03 -17.21 -14.11
CA GLU A 58 -6.35 -16.59 -14.37
C GLU A 58 -6.26 -15.07 -14.32
N MET A 59 -5.62 -14.52 -13.30
CA MET A 59 -5.42 -13.06 -13.18
C MET A 59 -4.62 -12.49 -14.35
N ILE A 60 -3.54 -13.14 -14.75
CA ILE A 60 -2.72 -12.71 -15.88
C ILE A 60 -3.55 -12.76 -17.18
N CYS A 61 -4.30 -13.82 -17.39
CA CYS A 61 -5.18 -13.97 -18.55
C CYS A 61 -6.27 -12.89 -18.55
N GLU A 62 -6.90 -12.60 -17.43
CA GLU A 62 -7.93 -11.57 -17.32
C GLU A 62 -7.37 -10.19 -17.66
N VAL A 63 -6.25 -9.82 -17.05
CA VAL A 63 -5.59 -8.53 -17.34
C VAL A 63 -5.14 -8.44 -18.80
N ALA A 64 -4.55 -9.51 -19.35
CA ALA A 64 -4.04 -9.52 -20.72
C ALA A 64 -5.15 -9.47 -21.79
N ASN A 65 -6.33 -9.98 -21.49
CA ASN A 65 -7.47 -9.98 -22.39
C ASN A 65 -8.45 -8.82 -22.17
N SER A 66 -8.25 -8.02 -21.12
CA SER A 66 -9.10 -6.87 -20.85
C SER A 66 -8.89 -5.79 -21.91
N SER A 67 -9.98 -5.20 -22.38
CA SER A 67 -9.95 -4.05 -23.30
C SER A 67 -9.48 -2.75 -22.60
N GLN A 68 -9.45 -2.74 -21.29
CA GLN A 68 -8.99 -1.66 -20.42
C GLN A 68 -8.40 -2.29 -19.15
N LEU A 69 -7.38 -1.68 -18.58
CA LEU A 69 -6.78 -2.15 -17.31
C LEU A 69 -7.84 -2.22 -16.20
N PRO A 70 -8.03 -3.39 -15.57
CA PRO A 70 -9.04 -3.60 -14.53
C PRO A 70 -8.59 -3.02 -13.18
N VAL A 71 -8.37 -1.71 -13.13
CA VAL A 71 -7.97 -0.99 -11.90
C VAL A 71 -9.18 -0.23 -11.36
N ASP A 72 -9.62 -0.62 -10.16
CA ASP A 72 -10.70 0.07 -9.46
C ASP A 72 -10.16 1.25 -8.63
N ILE A 73 -10.07 2.40 -9.29
CA ILE A 73 -9.57 3.64 -8.68
C ILE A 73 -10.49 4.10 -7.53
N LEU A 74 -11.81 3.94 -7.68
CA LEU A 74 -12.76 4.45 -6.69
C LEU A 74 -12.74 3.62 -5.40
N SER A 75 -12.67 2.30 -5.50
CA SER A 75 -12.48 1.43 -4.34
C SER A 75 -11.15 1.70 -3.64
N TYR A 76 -10.07 1.91 -4.39
CA TYR A 76 -8.78 2.27 -3.84
C TYR A 76 -8.82 3.60 -3.07
N MET A 77 -9.52 4.61 -3.59
CA MET A 77 -9.74 5.89 -2.92
C MET A 77 -10.56 5.72 -1.63
N GLY A 78 -11.59 4.86 -1.65
CA GLY A 78 -12.38 4.51 -0.46
C GLY A 78 -11.52 3.88 0.65
N GLU A 79 -10.65 2.92 0.29
CA GLU A 79 -9.70 2.32 1.22
C GLU A 79 -8.67 3.32 1.74
N THR A 80 -8.16 4.19 0.89
CA THR A 80 -7.24 5.28 1.28
C THR A 80 -7.89 6.17 2.35
N ARG A 81 -9.14 6.57 2.15
CA ARG A 81 -9.91 7.35 3.13
C ARG A 81 -10.05 6.60 4.46
N ARG A 82 -10.47 5.34 4.38
CA ARG A 82 -10.65 4.50 5.59
C ARG A 82 -9.36 4.41 6.40
N MET A 83 -8.22 4.19 5.74
CA MET A 83 -6.92 4.11 6.39
C MET A 83 -6.50 5.44 7.04
N LEU A 84 -6.72 6.57 6.38
CA LEU A 84 -6.41 7.89 6.95
C LEU A 84 -7.31 8.21 8.14
N GLN A 85 -8.59 7.82 8.11
CA GLN A 85 -9.51 7.95 9.26
C GLN A 85 -9.07 7.07 10.43
N GLU A 86 -8.65 5.84 10.16
CA GLU A 86 -8.09 4.94 11.20
C GLU A 86 -6.87 5.56 11.87
N ILE A 87 -5.95 6.14 11.08
CA ILE A 87 -4.78 6.83 11.61
C ILE A 87 -5.21 8.05 12.43
N GLN A 88 -6.11 8.90 11.91
CA GLN A 88 -6.61 10.06 12.64
C GLN A 88 -7.21 9.68 14.01
N CYS A 89 -7.95 8.57 14.08
CA CYS A 89 -8.51 8.07 15.35
C CYS A 89 -7.42 7.61 16.34
N GLY A 90 -6.24 7.23 15.87
CA GLY A 90 -5.12 6.82 16.71
C GLY A 90 -4.13 7.94 17.04
N LEU A 91 -4.34 9.15 16.52
CA LEU A 91 -3.49 10.31 16.80
C LEU A 91 -3.91 11.00 18.09
N GLU A 92 -2.93 11.49 18.83
CA GLU A 92 -3.10 12.19 20.10
C GLU A 92 -2.31 13.51 20.09
N GLY A 93 -2.66 14.41 21.04
CA GLY A 93 -1.92 15.63 21.27
C GLY A 93 -1.90 16.60 20.08
N GLU A 94 -0.70 16.90 19.60
CA GLU A 94 -0.48 17.90 18.52
C GLU A 94 -0.55 17.30 17.11
N PHE A 95 -0.73 15.99 16.98
CA PHE A 95 -0.83 15.32 15.68
C PHE A 95 -2.25 15.46 15.12
N ASP A 96 -2.37 16.06 13.94
CA ASP A 96 -3.66 16.32 13.31
C ASP A 96 -3.62 16.11 11.79
N LEU A 97 -4.47 15.22 11.29
CA LEU A 97 -4.68 14.94 9.87
C LEU A 97 -5.91 15.64 9.27
N SER A 98 -6.69 16.36 10.07
CA SER A 98 -7.92 17.00 9.59
C SER A 98 -7.74 17.84 8.32
N PRO A 99 -6.59 18.56 8.12
CA PRO A 99 -6.36 19.32 6.89
C PRO A 99 -6.28 18.48 5.60
N VAL A 100 -6.06 17.17 5.70
CA VAL A 100 -5.95 16.28 4.54
C VAL A 100 -7.33 15.96 3.94
N PHE A 101 -8.36 15.85 4.76
CA PHE A 101 -9.67 15.35 4.32
C PHE A 101 -10.39 16.22 3.29
N PRO A 102 -10.39 17.56 3.37
CA PRO A 102 -10.96 18.39 2.31
C PRO A 102 -10.30 18.19 0.94
N HIS A 103 -8.97 18.00 0.91
CA HIS A 103 -8.23 17.71 -0.33
C HIS A 103 -8.59 16.31 -0.85
N LEU A 104 -8.74 15.34 0.04
CA LEU A 104 -9.17 13.99 -0.31
C LEU A 104 -10.60 13.98 -0.89
N ASP A 105 -11.50 14.84 -0.40
CA ASP A 105 -12.85 15.00 -0.97
C ASP A 105 -12.79 15.49 -2.41
N ILE A 106 -11.99 16.53 -2.67
CA ILE A 106 -11.78 17.06 -4.02
C ILE A 106 -11.15 16.00 -4.94
N LEU A 107 -10.14 15.27 -4.46
CA LEU A 107 -9.51 14.21 -5.23
C LEU A 107 -10.51 13.09 -5.57
N GLN A 108 -11.38 12.72 -4.64
CA GLN A 108 -12.40 11.70 -4.85
C GLN A 108 -13.45 12.13 -5.89
N GLU A 109 -13.88 13.39 -5.87
CA GLU A 109 -14.76 13.94 -6.89
C GLU A 109 -14.10 13.92 -8.27
N LYS A 110 -12.82 14.33 -8.37
CA LYS A 110 -12.06 14.27 -9.62
C LYS A 110 -11.88 12.83 -10.12
N ALA A 111 -11.63 11.88 -9.21
CA ALA A 111 -11.55 10.47 -9.57
C ALA A 111 -12.87 9.93 -10.14
N GLN A 112 -14.00 10.31 -9.56
CA GLN A 112 -15.31 9.96 -10.11
C GLN A 112 -15.56 10.57 -11.51
N GLN A 113 -15.20 11.83 -11.70
CA GLN A 113 -15.30 12.49 -13.02
C GLN A 113 -14.39 11.81 -14.04
N PHE A 114 -13.17 11.47 -13.65
CA PHE A 114 -12.22 10.73 -14.47
C PHE A 114 -12.76 9.36 -14.87
N CYS A 115 -13.25 8.55 -13.93
CA CYS A 115 -13.82 7.24 -14.23
C CYS A 115 -14.99 7.34 -15.21
N ARG A 116 -15.89 8.32 -15.04
CA ARG A 116 -16.99 8.57 -15.98
C ARG A 116 -16.48 8.95 -17.38
N ALA A 117 -15.42 9.75 -17.47
CA ALA A 117 -14.82 10.14 -18.74
C ALA A 117 -14.12 8.99 -19.47
N LEU A 118 -13.81 7.90 -18.78
CA LEU A 118 -13.24 6.69 -19.36
C LEU A 118 -14.29 5.70 -19.88
N GLU A 119 -15.55 5.87 -19.51
CA GLU A 119 -16.62 4.96 -19.91
C GLU A 119 -16.74 4.88 -21.46
N GLY A 120 -16.69 3.65 -21.97
CA GLY A 120 -16.75 3.40 -23.41
C GLY A 120 -15.47 3.67 -24.20
N ARG A 121 -14.39 4.10 -23.55
CA ARG A 121 -13.07 4.27 -24.19
C ARG A 121 -12.22 3.01 -24.02
N THR A 122 -11.34 2.76 -25.00
CA THR A 122 -10.41 1.61 -24.99
C THR A 122 -8.93 1.99 -24.98
N ASP A 123 -8.62 3.29 -25.14
CA ASP A 123 -7.26 3.83 -25.22
C ASP A 123 -6.78 4.50 -23.91
N THR A 124 -7.21 3.96 -22.77
CA THR A 124 -7.14 4.64 -21.47
C THR A 124 -6.08 4.08 -20.53
N ASP A 125 -5.39 3.02 -20.92
CA ASP A 125 -4.42 2.32 -20.08
C ASP A 125 -3.30 3.21 -19.57
N ARG A 126 -2.85 4.17 -20.38
CA ARG A 126 -1.80 5.09 -20.00
C ARG A 126 -2.22 6.02 -18.86
N GLU A 127 -3.42 6.54 -18.96
CA GLU A 127 -4.01 7.42 -17.94
C GLU A 127 -4.26 6.66 -16.64
N ILE A 128 -4.83 5.45 -16.75
CA ILE A 128 -5.08 4.56 -15.58
C ILE A 128 -3.76 4.21 -14.89
N LYS A 129 -2.73 3.80 -15.63
CA LYS A 129 -1.40 3.48 -15.07
C LYS A 129 -0.79 4.67 -14.34
N LYS A 130 -0.91 5.88 -14.90
CA LYS A 130 -0.38 7.08 -14.27
C LYS A 130 -1.05 7.33 -12.93
N ILE A 131 -2.39 7.36 -12.91
CA ILE A 131 -3.15 7.61 -11.67
C ILE A 131 -2.92 6.51 -10.65
N ALA A 132 -2.94 5.24 -11.04
CA ALA A 132 -2.64 4.13 -10.14
C ALA A 132 -1.24 4.25 -9.53
N GLY A 133 -0.23 4.65 -10.32
CA GLY A 133 1.12 4.89 -9.84
C GLY A 133 1.20 6.05 -8.84
N ASP A 134 0.51 7.15 -9.10
CA ASP A 134 0.47 8.31 -8.21
C ASP A 134 -0.21 7.95 -6.87
N LEU A 135 -1.32 7.20 -6.91
CA LEU A 135 -2.01 6.70 -5.72
C LEU A 135 -1.14 5.73 -4.90
N VAL A 136 -0.42 4.82 -5.55
CA VAL A 136 0.52 3.92 -4.87
C VAL A 136 1.65 4.72 -4.21
N ASN A 137 2.22 5.69 -4.91
CA ASN A 137 3.27 6.56 -4.38
C ASN A 137 2.77 7.37 -3.17
N MET A 138 1.53 7.81 -3.18
CA MET A 138 0.92 8.52 -2.07
C MET A 138 0.83 7.65 -0.82
N ASN A 139 0.44 6.38 -0.97
CA ASN A 139 0.11 5.50 0.16
C ASN A 139 1.31 4.75 0.74
N PHE A 140 2.31 4.39 -0.09
CA PHE A 140 3.36 3.45 0.29
C PHE A 140 4.75 4.07 0.45
N ASN A 141 4.95 5.34 0.13
CA ASN A 141 6.27 5.95 0.31
C ASN A 141 6.61 6.17 1.78
N TYR A 142 7.69 5.56 2.20
CA TYR A 142 8.30 5.80 3.51
C TYR A 142 9.13 7.09 3.51
N SER A 143 9.76 7.39 2.39
CA SER A 143 10.69 8.51 2.22
C SER A 143 10.16 9.54 1.24
N ASP A 144 10.80 10.69 1.18
CA ASP A 144 10.63 11.66 0.12
C ASP A 144 11.31 11.17 -1.19
N PRO A 145 11.16 11.88 -2.33
CA PRO A 145 11.74 11.47 -3.61
C PRO A 145 13.26 11.30 -3.63
N TYR A 146 13.96 11.80 -2.62
CA TYR A 146 15.43 11.83 -2.54
C TYR A 146 15.99 10.77 -1.58
N ASN A 147 15.14 10.11 -0.81
CA ASN A 147 15.53 9.10 0.15
C ASN A 147 15.15 7.69 -0.33
N TYR A 148 15.91 6.73 0.13
CA TYR A 148 15.73 5.33 -0.21
C TYR A 148 14.62 4.69 0.62
N ASP A 149 13.62 4.09 -0.04
CA ASP A 149 12.61 3.27 0.62
C ASP A 149 13.18 1.90 0.98
N ARG A 150 12.87 1.42 2.19
CA ARG A 150 13.32 0.10 2.65
C ARG A 150 12.67 -1.02 1.84
N LEU A 151 13.38 -2.14 1.69
CA LEU A 151 12.92 -3.33 0.96
C LEU A 151 11.69 -4.03 1.58
N SER A 152 11.48 -3.89 2.89
CA SER A 152 10.29 -4.41 3.54
C SER A 152 9.11 -3.51 3.21
N LEU A 153 8.02 -4.11 2.75
CA LEU A 153 6.76 -3.41 2.52
C LEU A 153 6.28 -2.78 3.84
N PRO A 154 6.37 -1.48 4.00
CA PRO A 154 5.79 -0.85 5.17
C PRO A 154 4.26 -0.92 5.06
N ALA A 155 3.58 -0.78 6.18
CA ALA A 155 2.17 -0.48 6.16
C ALA A 155 1.91 0.82 5.37
N THR A 156 0.71 0.99 4.87
CA THR A 156 0.29 2.24 4.24
C THR A 156 0.52 3.43 5.18
N PHE A 157 0.96 4.55 4.63
CA PHE A 157 1.26 5.78 5.38
C PHE A 157 2.19 5.56 6.60
N PRO A 158 3.37 4.96 6.41
CA PRO A 158 4.20 4.48 7.53
C PRO A 158 4.62 5.60 8.49
N LYS A 159 4.88 6.81 8.00
CA LYS A 159 5.28 7.96 8.82
C LYS A 159 4.11 8.57 9.60
N LEU A 160 2.90 8.49 9.06
CA LEU A 160 1.71 8.92 9.79
C LEU A 160 1.36 7.91 10.88
N ARG A 161 1.44 6.60 10.56
CA ARG A 161 1.23 5.52 11.55
C ARG A 161 2.22 5.56 12.69
N ALA A 162 3.45 5.99 12.45
CA ALA A 162 4.46 6.13 13.49
C ALA A 162 4.09 7.17 14.57
N ALA A 163 3.15 8.07 14.29
CA ALA A 163 2.66 9.07 15.23
C ALA A 163 1.48 8.58 16.09
N MET A 164 0.87 7.42 15.74
CA MET A 164 -0.28 6.90 16.51
C MET A 164 0.14 6.56 17.94
N GLY A 165 -0.64 7.03 18.91
CA GLY A 165 -0.39 6.83 20.34
C GLY A 165 0.84 7.55 20.89
N VAL A 166 1.47 8.45 20.12
CA VAL A 166 2.64 9.23 20.56
C VAL A 166 2.19 10.55 21.17
N THR A 167 2.67 10.85 22.37
CA THR A 167 2.45 12.12 23.07
C THR A 167 3.77 12.64 23.61
N ARG A 168 3.79 13.90 24.07
CA ARG A 168 4.98 14.46 24.76
C ARG A 168 5.28 13.75 26.07
N ASP A 169 4.28 13.11 26.69
CA ASP A 169 4.42 12.46 27.99
C ASP A 169 5.02 11.04 27.88
N ASN A 170 4.84 10.38 26.74
CA ASN A 170 5.27 9.00 26.55
C ASN A 170 6.47 8.81 25.61
N ALA A 171 6.99 9.88 25.02
CA ALA A 171 8.18 9.88 24.19
C ALA A 171 9.22 10.89 24.72
N ASP A 172 10.50 10.56 24.57
CA ASP A 172 11.54 11.56 24.85
C ASP A 172 11.48 12.71 23.82
N ASP A 173 11.90 13.93 24.24
CA ASP A 173 11.79 15.14 23.45
C ASP A 173 12.37 15.01 22.03
N LYS A 174 13.50 14.33 21.90
CA LYS A 174 14.15 14.16 20.60
C LYS A 174 13.35 13.24 19.68
N SER A 175 12.92 12.10 20.19
CA SER A 175 12.08 11.14 19.43
C SER A 175 10.75 11.78 19.05
N TYR A 176 10.11 12.51 19.97
CA TYR A 176 8.88 13.24 19.69
C TYR A 176 9.05 14.22 18.53
N LEU A 177 10.10 15.07 18.57
CA LEU A 177 10.33 16.07 17.53
C LEU A 177 10.66 15.45 16.17
N PHE A 178 11.34 14.31 16.11
CA PHE A 178 11.57 13.59 14.87
C PHE A 178 10.26 13.06 14.29
N ILE A 179 9.44 12.38 15.11
CA ILE A 179 8.15 11.84 14.68
C ILE A 179 7.23 12.98 14.23
N TYR A 180 7.17 14.06 14.99
CA TYR A 180 6.35 15.24 14.67
C TYR A 180 6.77 15.89 13.33
N THR A 181 8.07 16.06 13.11
CA THR A 181 8.59 16.60 11.86
C THR A 181 8.28 15.72 10.67
N ASP A 182 8.47 14.40 10.80
CA ASP A 182 8.17 13.43 9.74
C ASP A 182 6.67 13.35 9.46
N PHE A 183 5.84 13.42 10.50
CA PHE A 183 4.39 13.50 10.37
C PHE A 183 3.95 14.73 9.57
N LEU A 184 4.43 15.93 9.94
CA LEU A 184 4.10 17.16 9.23
C LEU A 184 4.54 17.13 7.76
N ARG A 185 5.74 16.63 7.48
CA ARG A 185 6.24 16.46 6.11
C ARG A 185 5.36 15.54 5.30
N GLN A 186 4.99 14.39 5.87
CA GLN A 186 4.13 13.43 5.17
C GLN A 186 2.72 13.98 4.97
N ARG A 187 2.15 14.63 5.98
CA ARG A 187 0.84 15.29 5.87
C ARG A 187 0.83 16.34 4.75
N ASN A 188 1.79 17.23 4.75
CA ASN A 188 1.89 18.28 3.74
C ASN A 188 2.11 17.70 2.34
N ARG A 189 2.96 16.66 2.23
CA ARG A 189 3.16 15.95 0.98
C ARG A 189 1.86 15.34 0.45
N LEU A 190 1.03 14.75 1.31
CA LEU A 190 -0.28 14.23 0.90
C LEU A 190 -1.16 15.33 0.29
N VAL A 191 -1.20 16.49 0.94
CA VAL A 191 -1.94 17.65 0.43
C VAL A 191 -1.40 18.10 -0.93
N ASP A 192 -0.09 18.16 -1.09
CA ASP A 192 0.56 18.56 -2.36
C ASP A 192 0.32 17.57 -3.50
N MET A 193 0.12 16.28 -3.17
CA MET A 193 -0.14 15.23 -4.18
C MET A 193 -1.61 15.13 -4.58
N MET A 194 -2.53 15.64 -3.78
CA MET A 194 -3.98 15.62 -4.02
C MET A 194 -4.44 16.82 -4.85
#